data_93eb5e9c4b59574b837aacdd0cd4aedf
#
_entry.id   93eb5e9c4b59574b837aacdd0cd4aedf
#
_cell.length_a   1.000
_cell.length_b   1.000
_cell.length_c   1.000
_cell.angle_alpha   90.00
_cell.angle_beta   90.00
_cell.angle_gamma   90.00
#
_symmetry.space_group_name_H-M   'P 1'
#
loop_
_entity.id
_entity.type
_entity.pdbx_description
1 polymer ?
#
loop_
_entity_poly.entity_id
_entity_poly.type
_entity_poly.pdbx_seq_one_letter_code
_entity_poly.pdbx_strand_id
1 'polypeptide(L)'
;MGAAQYDLSVPTIKGVNAITVLGKSNDYSVEETRCLRCGKCIDACPMKLIPVLMYKATQSNDIQEMKDNNIMDCIECGSCAYTCPASVPLVLGFRVAKQQIRNDAAKQAAKK
;
A
#
# COMPACT_ATOMS: atom_id res chain seq x y z
N MET A 1 -0.12 -11.08 2.62
CA MET A 1 -0.42 -9.75 3.15
C MET A 1 -0.36 -9.80 4.66
N GLY A 2 0.64 -9.26 5.25
CA GLY A 2 0.86 -9.24 6.68
C GLY A 2 1.31 -7.84 7.14
N ALA A 3 1.55 -7.69 8.44
CA ALA A 3 2.21 -6.53 9.01
C ALA A 3 3.65 -6.93 9.39
N ALA A 4 4.63 -6.18 8.91
CA ALA A 4 6.00 -6.38 9.32
C ALA A 4 6.14 -6.01 10.81
N GLN A 5 6.83 -6.84 11.57
CA GLN A 5 7.14 -6.60 12.98
C GLN A 5 8.64 -6.38 13.12
N TYR A 6 9.01 -5.35 13.83
CA TYR A 6 10.41 -4.96 14.06
C TYR A 6 10.84 -5.19 15.51
N ASP A 7 9.91 -5.57 16.37
CA ASP A 7 10.14 -5.82 17.78
C ASP A 7 9.54 -7.17 18.19
N LEU A 8 10.31 -7.97 18.92
CA LEU A 8 9.91 -9.28 19.42
C LEU A 8 9.01 -9.20 20.67
N SER A 9 8.90 -8.03 21.28
CA SER A 9 8.06 -7.82 22.47
C SER A 9 6.58 -7.61 22.12
N VAL A 10 6.21 -7.49 20.83
CA VAL A 10 4.84 -7.27 20.40
C VAL A 10 3.99 -8.52 20.69
N PRO A 11 2.92 -8.40 21.51
CA PRO A 11 2.08 -9.53 21.83
C PRO A 11 1.26 -9.99 20.63
N THR A 12 1.09 -11.30 20.49
CA THR A 12 0.18 -11.88 19.50
C THR A 12 -1.28 -11.70 19.95
N ILE A 13 -2.14 -11.31 19.02
CA ILE A 13 -3.58 -11.18 19.24
C ILE A 13 -4.32 -12.32 18.56
N LYS A 14 -5.57 -12.57 18.95
CA LYS A 14 -6.39 -13.68 18.41
C LYS A 14 -6.60 -13.65 16.87
N GLY A 15 -6.32 -12.52 16.22
CA GLY A 15 -6.43 -12.37 14.76
C GLY A 15 -5.17 -12.76 13.99
N VAL A 16 -4.11 -13.21 14.68
CA VAL A 16 -2.86 -13.67 14.02
C VAL A 16 -3.04 -15.12 13.57
N ASN A 17 -3.01 -15.35 12.26
CA ASN A 17 -3.13 -16.69 11.68
C ASN A 17 -1.77 -17.38 11.49
N ALA A 18 -0.71 -16.60 11.25
CA ALA A 18 0.63 -17.12 11.05
C ALA A 18 1.68 -16.07 11.40
N ILE A 19 2.84 -16.55 11.84
CA ILE A 19 4.05 -15.75 12.02
C ILE A 19 5.11 -16.33 11.08
N THR A 20 5.61 -15.50 10.16
CA THR A 20 6.66 -15.89 9.22
C THR A 20 7.96 -15.21 9.63
N VAL A 21 9.00 -16.01 9.84
CA VAL A 21 10.35 -15.52 10.12
C VAL A 21 11.21 -15.76 8.89
N LEU A 22 11.77 -14.68 8.34
CA LEU A 22 12.65 -14.74 7.18
C LEU A 22 14.11 -14.72 7.64
N GLY A 23 14.91 -15.66 7.16
CA GLY A 23 16.36 -15.64 7.37
C GLY A 23 17.06 -14.65 6.44
N LYS A 24 18.32 -14.31 6.73
CA LYS A 24 19.13 -13.38 5.91
C LYS A 24 19.21 -13.75 4.44
N SER A 25 19.17 -15.04 4.10
CA SER A 25 19.17 -15.53 2.71
C SER A 25 17.87 -15.24 1.95
N ASN A 26 16.78 -15.00 2.66
CA ASN A 26 15.45 -14.70 2.13
C ASN A 26 15.05 -13.24 2.35
N ASP A 27 15.99 -12.40 2.77
CA ASP A 27 15.78 -10.98 2.89
C ASP A 27 16.01 -10.32 1.52
N TYR A 28 14.91 -10.02 0.85
CA TYR A 28 14.87 -9.31 -0.42
C TYR A 28 14.66 -7.80 -0.21
N SER A 29 15.26 -7.23 0.85
CA SER A 29 15.23 -5.79 1.05
C SER A 29 16.01 -5.10 -0.06
N VAL A 30 15.28 -4.59 -1.04
CA VAL A 30 15.83 -3.81 -2.14
C VAL A 30 15.56 -2.33 -1.86
N GLU A 31 16.57 -1.50 -2.06
CA GLU A 31 16.41 -0.05 -1.91
C GLU A 31 15.33 0.47 -2.90
N GLU A 32 14.49 1.36 -2.40
CA GLU A 32 13.50 2.04 -3.21
C GLU A 32 14.18 2.95 -4.23
N THR A 33 13.81 2.80 -5.48
CA THR A 33 14.28 3.67 -6.57
C THR A 33 13.11 4.41 -7.20
N ARG A 34 13.40 5.38 -8.07
CA ARG A 34 12.36 6.14 -8.76
C ARG A 34 11.56 5.25 -9.69
N CYS A 35 10.24 5.47 -9.75
CA CYS A 35 9.35 4.75 -10.63
C CYS A 35 9.78 4.86 -12.11
N LEU A 36 10.01 3.71 -12.75
CA LEU A 36 10.41 3.61 -14.16
C LEU A 36 9.24 3.76 -15.15
N ARG A 37 8.00 3.88 -14.66
CA ARG A 37 6.76 3.93 -15.47
C ARG A 37 6.63 2.75 -16.45
N CYS A 38 7.11 1.57 -16.07
CA CYS A 38 7.13 0.36 -16.93
C CYS A 38 5.76 -0.31 -17.10
N GLY A 39 4.73 0.06 -16.34
CA GLY A 39 3.37 -0.50 -16.44
C GLY A 39 3.13 -1.83 -15.74
N LYS A 40 4.14 -2.58 -15.33
CA LYS A 40 3.99 -3.92 -14.72
C LYS A 40 3.01 -3.98 -13.54
N CYS A 41 2.92 -2.92 -12.76
CA CYS A 41 1.98 -2.84 -11.65
C CYS A 41 0.51 -2.78 -12.11
N ILE A 42 0.24 -2.25 -13.31
CA ILE A 42 -1.10 -2.19 -13.91
C ILE A 42 -1.50 -3.60 -14.35
N ASP A 43 -0.62 -4.29 -15.08
CA ASP A 43 -0.87 -5.64 -15.58
C ASP A 43 -1.07 -6.65 -14.44
N ALA A 44 -0.33 -6.47 -13.34
CA ALA A 44 -0.41 -7.34 -12.16
C ALA A 44 -1.63 -7.07 -11.27
N CYS A 45 -2.39 -5.99 -11.50
CA CYS A 45 -3.50 -5.61 -10.64
C CYS A 45 -4.75 -6.47 -10.89
N PRO A 46 -5.20 -7.30 -9.93
CA PRO A 46 -6.39 -8.12 -10.11
C PRO A 46 -7.67 -7.27 -10.19
N MET A 47 -7.66 -6.08 -9.60
CA MET A 47 -8.79 -5.13 -9.62
C MET A 47 -8.75 -4.19 -10.84
N LYS A 48 -7.76 -4.37 -11.74
CA LYS A 48 -7.57 -3.53 -12.94
C LYS A 48 -7.49 -2.03 -12.64
N LEU A 49 -6.92 -1.69 -11.50
CA LEU A 49 -6.63 -0.32 -11.12
C LEU A 49 -5.30 0.14 -11.74
N ILE A 50 -5.00 1.43 -11.62
CA ILE A 50 -3.75 2.01 -12.12
C ILE A 50 -2.86 2.42 -10.93
N PRO A 51 -2.07 1.47 -10.35
CA PRO A 51 -1.32 1.71 -9.12
C PRO A 51 -0.34 2.87 -9.19
N VAL A 52 0.23 3.15 -10.37
CA VAL A 52 1.18 4.26 -10.55
C VAL A 52 0.51 5.63 -10.38
N LEU A 53 -0.72 5.80 -10.88
CA LEU A 53 -1.47 7.05 -10.70
C LEU A 53 -1.98 7.19 -9.27
N MET A 54 -2.46 6.10 -8.69
CA MET A 54 -2.87 6.04 -7.28
C MET A 54 -1.72 6.47 -6.36
N TYR A 55 -0.51 5.95 -6.60
CA TYR A 55 0.67 6.30 -5.79
C TYR A 55 1.07 7.77 -5.97
N LYS A 56 1.00 8.28 -7.19
CA LYS A 56 1.24 9.70 -7.46
C LYS A 56 0.27 10.59 -6.68
N ALA A 57 -1.03 10.28 -6.71
CA ALA A 57 -2.05 10.99 -5.94
C ALA A 57 -1.78 10.94 -4.42
N THR A 58 -1.24 9.82 -3.94
CA THR A 58 -0.82 9.71 -2.52
C THR A 58 0.33 10.65 -2.20
N GLN A 59 1.31 10.79 -3.10
CA GLN A 59 2.46 11.69 -2.90
C GLN A 59 2.06 13.17 -2.93
N SER A 60 1.08 13.53 -3.77
CA SER A 60 0.55 14.91 -3.82
C SER A 60 -0.36 15.26 -2.62
N ASN A 61 -0.75 14.26 -1.81
CA ASN A 61 -1.73 14.42 -0.72
C ASN A 61 -3.08 15.01 -1.17
N ASP A 62 -3.43 14.86 -2.43
CA ASP A 62 -4.71 15.33 -2.97
C ASP A 62 -5.79 14.26 -2.77
N ILE A 63 -6.68 14.51 -1.80
CA ILE A 63 -7.76 13.60 -1.44
C ILE A 63 -8.74 13.39 -2.61
N GLN A 64 -8.98 14.44 -3.41
CA GLN A 64 -9.87 14.32 -4.56
C GLN A 64 -9.25 13.44 -5.64
N GLU A 65 -7.99 13.67 -5.98
CA GLU A 65 -7.25 12.84 -6.95
C GLU A 65 -7.15 11.37 -6.47
N MET A 66 -7.00 11.14 -5.16
CA MET A 66 -7.02 9.79 -4.58
C MET A 66 -8.38 9.09 -4.81
N LYS A 67 -9.49 9.81 -4.63
CA LYS A 67 -10.85 9.28 -4.84
C LYS A 67 -11.10 9.00 -6.32
N ASP A 68 -10.71 9.91 -7.19
CA ASP A 68 -10.89 9.79 -8.64
C ASP A 68 -10.10 8.60 -9.23
N ASN A 69 -8.97 8.26 -8.61
CA ASN A 69 -8.19 7.07 -8.94
C ASN A 69 -8.68 5.78 -8.23
N ASN A 70 -9.83 5.79 -7.59
CA ASN A 70 -10.48 4.63 -6.96
C ASN A 70 -9.56 3.89 -5.95
N ILE A 71 -8.79 4.62 -5.15
CA ILE A 71 -7.86 4.02 -4.16
C ILE A 71 -8.63 3.13 -3.16
N MET A 72 -9.89 3.45 -2.86
CA MET A 72 -10.71 2.67 -1.92
C MET A 72 -11.00 1.25 -2.42
N ASP A 73 -11.05 1.02 -3.74
CA ASP A 73 -11.33 -0.29 -4.34
C ASP A 73 -10.12 -1.23 -4.33
N CYS A 74 -8.94 -0.73 -3.95
CA CYS A 74 -7.75 -1.53 -3.83
C CYS A 74 -7.89 -2.55 -2.69
N ILE A 75 -7.73 -3.84 -2.98
CA ILE A 75 -7.78 -4.92 -1.98
C ILE A 75 -6.44 -5.15 -1.25
N GLU A 76 -5.43 -4.32 -1.51
CA GLU A 76 -4.11 -4.38 -0.88
C GLU A 76 -3.41 -5.75 -1.02
N CYS A 77 -3.64 -6.44 -2.12
CA CYS A 77 -3.10 -7.78 -2.36
C CYS A 77 -1.56 -7.84 -2.48
N GLY A 78 -0.90 -6.72 -2.78
CA GLY A 78 0.55 -6.65 -2.89
C GLY A 78 1.13 -7.00 -4.25
N SER A 79 0.36 -7.52 -5.20
CA SER A 79 0.87 -7.95 -6.51
C SER A 79 1.61 -6.84 -7.26
N CYS A 80 1.10 -5.60 -7.21
CA CYS A 80 1.74 -4.44 -7.84
C CYS A 80 3.09 -4.08 -7.21
N ALA A 81 3.23 -4.20 -5.90
CA ALA A 81 4.50 -3.95 -5.20
C ALA A 81 5.51 -5.07 -5.45
N TYR A 82 5.04 -6.33 -5.49
CA TYR A 82 5.88 -7.49 -5.75
C TYR A 82 6.51 -7.46 -7.16
N THR A 83 5.74 -7.08 -8.17
CA THR A 83 6.23 -7.01 -9.56
C THR A 83 7.00 -5.73 -9.88
N CYS A 84 7.09 -4.78 -8.94
CA CYS A 84 7.73 -3.50 -9.16
C CYS A 84 9.27 -3.64 -9.19
N PRO A 85 9.95 -3.40 -10.32
CA PRO A 85 11.41 -3.49 -10.38
C PRO A 85 12.11 -2.35 -9.64
N ALA A 86 11.38 -1.28 -9.33
CA ALA A 86 11.86 -0.11 -8.59
C ALA A 86 11.59 -0.20 -7.09
N SER A 87 11.03 -1.31 -6.61
CA SER A 87 10.69 -1.56 -5.20
C SER A 87 9.90 -0.45 -4.52
N VAL A 88 9.05 0.25 -5.29
CA VAL A 88 8.21 1.33 -4.77
C VAL A 88 7.20 0.78 -3.76
N PRO A 89 7.05 1.37 -2.57
CA PRO A 89 6.16 0.87 -1.50
C PRO A 89 4.69 1.20 -1.76
N LEU A 90 4.16 0.73 -2.91
CA LEU A 90 2.82 1.06 -3.39
C LEU A 90 1.72 0.77 -2.37
N VAL A 91 1.74 -0.43 -1.79
CA VAL A 91 0.69 -0.87 -0.83
C VAL A 91 0.71 -0.02 0.44
N LEU A 92 1.90 0.35 0.93
CA LEU A 92 2.01 1.23 2.09
C LEU A 92 1.40 2.61 1.78
N GLY A 93 1.72 3.17 0.62
CA GLY A 93 1.13 4.43 0.15
C GLY A 93 -0.41 4.35 0.10
N PHE A 94 -0.97 3.26 -0.43
CA PHE A 94 -2.42 3.09 -0.50
C PHE A 94 -3.09 2.96 0.86
N ARG A 95 -2.45 2.31 1.83
CA ARG A 95 -2.94 2.25 3.22
C ARG A 95 -3.00 3.63 3.85
N VAL A 96 -1.95 4.42 3.69
CA VAL A 96 -1.91 5.81 4.18
C VAL A 96 -3.00 6.65 3.51
N ALA A 97 -3.13 6.58 2.19
CA ALA A 97 -4.16 7.31 1.44
C ALA A 97 -5.58 6.94 1.89
N LYS A 98 -5.88 5.67 2.07
CA LYS A 98 -7.19 5.23 2.59
C LYS A 98 -7.47 5.76 3.98
N GLN A 99 -6.47 5.79 4.85
CA GLN A 99 -6.63 6.36 6.18
C GLN A 99 -6.90 7.86 6.12
N GLN A 100 -6.23 8.59 5.23
CA GLN A 100 -6.47 10.02 5.01
C GLN A 100 -7.90 10.28 4.52
N ILE A 101 -8.38 9.52 3.53
CA ILE A 101 -9.75 9.63 3.02
C ILE A 101 -10.79 9.38 4.12
N ARG A 102 -10.57 8.35 4.96
CA ARG A 102 -11.48 8.05 6.10
C ARG A 102 -11.49 9.16 7.14
N ASN A 103 -10.31 9.69 7.46
CA ASN A 103 -10.18 10.79 8.43
C ASN A 103 -10.85 12.06 7.90
N ASP A 104 -10.72 12.36 6.60
CA ASP A 104 -11.37 13.50 5.97
C ASP A 104 -12.91 13.36 6.00
N ALA A 105 -13.42 12.18 5.65
CA ALA A 105 -14.84 11.89 5.72
C ALA A 105 -15.40 12.05 7.15
N ALA A 106 -14.65 11.58 8.17
CA ALA A 106 -15.03 11.73 9.57
C ALA A 106 -15.06 13.21 9.99
N LYS A 107 -14.09 14.03 9.56
CA LYS A 107 -14.07 15.47 9.82
C LYS A 107 -15.24 16.21 9.17
N GLN A 108 -15.60 15.82 7.94
CA GLN A 108 -16.75 16.41 7.25
C GLN A 108 -18.07 16.02 7.92
N ALA A 109 -18.20 14.79 8.41
CA ALA A 109 -19.37 14.35 9.16
C ALA A 109 -19.53 15.08 10.50
N ALA A 110 -18.41 15.34 11.21
CA ALA A 110 -18.41 16.07 12.48
C ALA A 110 -18.71 17.58 12.32
N LYS A 111 -18.62 18.12 11.10
CA LYS A 111 -18.83 19.54 10.80
C LYS A 111 -20.29 19.86 10.37
N LYS A 112 -21.13 18.83 10.28
CA LYS A 112 -22.56 18.91 9.93
C LYS A 112 -23.44 18.84 11.18
#